data_d860bda20c41afb65ac518ab38184028
#
_entry.id   d860bda20c41afb65ac518ab38184028
#
_cell.length_a   1.000
_cell.length_b   1.000
_cell.length_c   1.000
_cell.angle_alpha   90.00
_cell.angle_beta   90.00
_cell.angle_gamma   90.00
#
_symmetry.space_group_name_H-M   'P 1'
#
loop_
_entity.id
_entity.type
_entity.pdbx_description
1 polymer ?
#
loop_
_entity_poly.entity_id
_entity_poly.type
_entity_poly.pdbx_seq_one_letter_code
_entity_poly.pdbx_strand_id
1 'polypeptide(L)'
;LSGPFSRWKERWLIWLLCAAAGLRVFVYAAAFPFFNNVDEPAHFDLVMKYSLLRMPRAMEDFSPESIPSIVLFSSPEYLLTPDQFPDGKYPAPRWLHPDKPVGLVFAGSPSWWETHPNHESTGGPLYYMVAGMWARLGRWCGLENIYLLYWIRFLNIPLAAALVWLGYAAARMVFPGRIFPRLGVPMLLAFFPQEIFYSIQSDTLSPLCFGAAFVGLARWLQTDAPSPRLGALTGLALAAAWLVKATNMPLVAVAVLAVMIKSLAAARAGRVGAALPALALLLLCAALPIGGWCLWSRHAFGDLTGASAKIQYLGWTRKPFLDWWRHPIFTPSGLGTFLSELLAGFWRGEFFWGRRPLAMPGADAFYWISSLLLPGLAVAGLFRKGPGLTGWQRASGGGHRAPLQANGGRASRFRIGSRLELGRSSSLALPDDEISGLTSGQRQALWLAFWCFAASVAFLGLASIAFDFGQCVNPSRAHPYFTSGRLLCGALIPFLLLYAHGLDRALGLVKSRAGRTLALGGIVLCVAVLELVLNLPAFSSQYNWFHL
;
A
#
# COMPACT_ATOMS: atom_id res chain seq x y z
N LEU A 1 17.99 15.32 21.78
CA LEU A 1 16.98 14.41 22.37
C LEU A 1 17.22 12.93 22.00
N SER A 2 18.46 12.42 22.17
CA SER A 2 18.83 11.03 21.80
C SER A 2 18.96 10.08 23.00
N GLY A 3 18.30 10.37 24.11
CA GLY A 3 18.29 9.51 25.30
C GLY A 3 17.33 8.32 25.18
N PRO A 4 17.50 7.25 25.99
CA PRO A 4 16.62 6.07 26.02
C PRO A 4 15.15 6.41 26.30
N PHE A 5 14.87 7.50 26.98
CA PHE A 5 13.54 8.01 27.28
C PHE A 5 12.79 8.57 26.05
N SER A 6 13.52 9.06 25.03
CA SER A 6 12.96 9.56 23.78
C SER A 6 12.51 8.42 22.85
N ARG A 7 13.27 7.32 22.79
CA ARG A 7 12.92 6.12 21.98
C ARG A 7 11.69 5.39 22.53
N TRP A 8 11.48 5.42 23.84
CA TRP A 8 10.31 4.83 24.48
C TRP A 8 9.03 5.60 24.10
N LYS A 9 9.04 6.92 24.18
CA LYS A 9 7.92 7.78 23.76
C LYS A 9 7.56 7.58 22.28
N GLU A 10 8.56 7.46 21.40
CA GLU A 10 8.35 7.18 19.98
C GLU A 10 7.65 5.83 19.76
N ARG A 11 8.07 4.77 20.46
CA ARG A 11 7.41 3.46 20.38
C ARG A 11 5.96 3.51 20.85
N TRP A 12 5.68 4.17 21.94
CA TRP A 12 4.31 4.34 22.43
C TRP A 12 3.43 5.08 21.41
N LEU A 13 3.94 6.13 20.79
CA LEU A 13 3.22 6.84 19.73
C LEU A 13 2.88 5.90 18.58
N ILE A 14 3.82 5.04 18.16
CA ILE A 14 3.55 4.08 17.07
C ILE A 14 2.48 3.06 17.47
N TRP A 15 2.52 2.54 18.69
CA TRP A 15 1.46 1.66 19.18
C TRP A 15 0.09 2.36 19.24
N LEU A 16 0.06 3.62 19.65
CA LEU A 16 -1.17 4.43 19.61
C LEU A 16 -1.67 4.62 18.17
N LEU A 17 -0.78 4.85 17.20
CA LEU A 17 -1.16 4.96 15.79
C LEU A 17 -1.66 3.62 15.22
N CYS A 18 -1.05 2.49 15.60
CA CYS A 18 -1.55 1.16 15.24
C CYS A 18 -2.95 0.92 15.83
N ALA A 19 -3.17 1.28 17.09
CA ALA A 19 -4.48 1.18 17.74
C ALA A 19 -5.52 2.12 17.09
N ALA A 20 -5.14 3.36 16.76
CA ALA A 20 -6.00 4.32 16.06
C ALA A 20 -6.38 3.83 14.66
N ALA A 21 -5.43 3.27 13.90
CA ALA A 21 -5.70 2.64 12.61
C ALA A 21 -6.67 1.47 12.74
N GLY A 22 -6.44 0.59 13.73
CA GLY A 22 -7.33 -0.55 14.00
C GLY A 22 -8.74 -0.10 14.39
N LEU A 23 -8.85 0.89 15.28
CA LEU A 23 -10.15 1.45 15.70
C LEU A 23 -10.88 2.11 14.51
N ARG A 24 -10.17 2.91 13.70
CA ARG A 24 -10.73 3.51 12.49
C ARG A 24 -11.28 2.43 11.56
N VAL A 25 -10.47 1.43 11.23
CA VAL A 25 -10.90 0.33 10.36
C VAL A 25 -12.08 -0.42 10.95
N PHE A 26 -12.10 -0.67 12.26
CA PHE A 26 -13.24 -1.29 12.93
C PHE A 26 -14.52 -0.46 12.74
N VAL A 27 -14.48 0.84 13.03
CA VAL A 27 -15.65 1.74 12.96
C VAL A 27 -16.19 1.82 11.53
N TYR A 28 -15.32 2.03 10.54
CA TYR A 28 -15.75 2.10 9.13
C TYR A 28 -16.20 0.74 8.59
N ALA A 29 -15.50 -0.35 8.90
CA ALA A 29 -15.91 -1.70 8.48
C ALA A 29 -17.27 -2.10 9.08
N ALA A 30 -17.59 -1.61 10.28
CA ALA A 30 -18.90 -1.79 10.91
C ALA A 30 -19.98 -0.88 10.29
N ALA A 31 -19.61 0.34 9.87
CA ALA A 31 -20.53 1.30 9.25
C ALA A 31 -20.90 0.94 7.81
N PHE A 32 -19.96 0.36 7.05
CA PHE A 32 -20.20 0.04 5.64
C PHE A 32 -21.14 -1.16 5.49
N PRO A 33 -22.26 -1.04 4.77
CA PRO A 33 -23.13 -2.16 4.45
C PRO A 33 -22.39 -3.24 3.69
N PHE A 34 -22.84 -4.50 3.82
CA PHE A 34 -22.24 -5.59 3.07
C PHE A 34 -22.58 -5.51 1.59
N PHE A 35 -21.61 -5.94 0.77
CA PHE A 35 -21.74 -6.08 -0.68
C PHE A 35 -22.09 -4.77 -1.40
N ASN A 36 -21.74 -3.63 -0.80
CA ASN A 36 -21.83 -2.30 -1.38
C ASN A 36 -20.53 -1.85 -2.04
N ASN A 37 -19.50 -2.67 -2.04
CA ASN A 37 -18.27 -2.45 -2.78
C ASN A 37 -18.23 -3.33 -4.02
N VAL A 38 -17.64 -2.81 -5.09
CA VAL A 38 -17.35 -3.59 -6.31
C VAL A 38 -16.57 -4.84 -5.92
N ASP A 39 -16.98 -5.98 -6.43
CA ASP A 39 -16.33 -7.28 -6.25
C ASP A 39 -16.39 -7.90 -4.83
N GLU A 40 -16.91 -7.21 -3.80
CA GLU A 40 -16.97 -7.79 -2.44
C GLU A 40 -17.71 -9.13 -2.38
N PRO A 41 -18.85 -9.35 -3.10
CA PRO A 41 -19.49 -10.66 -3.17
C PRO A 41 -18.56 -11.74 -3.74
N ALA A 42 -17.80 -11.41 -4.79
CA ALA A 42 -16.87 -12.32 -5.45
C ALA A 42 -15.71 -12.70 -4.54
N HIS A 43 -15.16 -11.73 -3.83
CA HIS A 43 -14.10 -11.97 -2.84
C HIS A 43 -14.60 -12.79 -1.66
N PHE A 44 -15.81 -12.50 -1.16
CA PHE A 44 -16.43 -13.28 -0.07
C PHE A 44 -16.64 -14.74 -0.46
N ASP A 45 -17.17 -15.02 -1.66
CA ASP A 45 -17.33 -16.37 -2.17
C ASP A 45 -16.02 -17.16 -2.18
N LEU A 46 -14.93 -16.53 -2.62
CA LEU A 46 -13.61 -17.16 -2.60
C LEU A 46 -13.12 -17.42 -1.16
N VAL A 47 -13.31 -16.48 -0.24
CA VAL A 47 -12.98 -16.71 1.17
C VAL A 47 -13.73 -17.93 1.72
N MET A 48 -15.01 -18.09 1.36
CA MET A 48 -15.82 -19.25 1.75
C MET A 48 -15.27 -20.54 1.13
N LYS A 49 -14.97 -20.58 -0.17
CA LYS A 49 -14.34 -21.73 -0.85
C LYS A 49 -13.01 -22.12 -0.18
N TYR A 50 -12.12 -21.17 0.04
CA TYR A 50 -10.84 -21.43 0.71
C TYR A 50 -10.99 -21.81 2.19
N SER A 51 -12.02 -21.33 2.88
CA SER A 51 -12.32 -21.78 4.25
C SER A 51 -12.71 -23.26 4.32
N LEU A 52 -13.19 -23.83 3.22
CA LEU A 52 -13.47 -25.26 3.05
C LEU A 52 -12.30 -26.02 2.42
N LEU A 53 -11.12 -25.38 2.29
CA LEU A 53 -9.92 -25.91 1.62
C LEU A 53 -10.15 -26.26 0.14
N ARG A 54 -11.11 -25.61 -0.50
CA ARG A 54 -11.36 -25.73 -1.94
C ARG A 54 -10.67 -24.58 -2.68
N MET A 55 -9.74 -24.89 -3.56
CA MET A 55 -9.09 -23.96 -4.48
C MET A 55 -9.79 -24.05 -5.84
N PRO A 56 -10.22 -22.92 -6.45
CA PRO A 56 -10.87 -22.93 -7.76
C PRO A 56 -10.01 -23.57 -8.84
N ARG A 57 -10.61 -24.40 -9.69
CA ARG A 57 -9.94 -25.10 -10.80
C ARG A 57 -10.32 -24.55 -12.16
N ALA A 58 -11.26 -23.64 -12.19
CA ALA A 58 -11.74 -22.90 -13.35
C ALA A 58 -12.30 -21.56 -12.88
N MET A 59 -12.83 -20.75 -13.77
CA MET A 59 -13.73 -19.64 -13.42
C MET A 59 -15.08 -20.26 -13.02
N GLU A 60 -15.16 -20.69 -11.76
CA GLU A 60 -16.32 -21.37 -11.19
C GLU A 60 -17.42 -20.37 -10.86
N ASP A 61 -18.68 -20.83 -10.88
CA ASP A 61 -19.81 -20.06 -10.38
C ASP A 61 -19.73 -19.83 -8.87
N PHE A 62 -20.58 -18.95 -8.35
CA PHE A 62 -20.70 -18.73 -6.90
C PHE A 62 -21.11 -20.00 -6.18
N SER A 63 -20.57 -20.21 -4.99
CA SER A 63 -20.83 -21.43 -4.24
C SER A 63 -22.17 -21.39 -3.48
N PRO A 64 -22.86 -22.52 -3.37
CA PRO A 64 -24.10 -22.62 -2.58
C PRO A 64 -23.92 -22.15 -1.12
N GLU A 65 -22.71 -22.24 -0.59
CA GLU A 65 -22.42 -21.82 0.79
C GLU A 65 -22.34 -20.29 0.95
N SER A 66 -22.03 -19.54 -0.12
CA SER A 66 -21.91 -18.07 -0.08
C SER A 66 -23.18 -17.35 -0.49
N ILE A 67 -23.94 -17.91 -1.44
CA ILE A 67 -25.14 -17.30 -2.03
C ILE A 67 -26.18 -16.87 -0.99
N PRO A 68 -26.58 -17.70 0.01
CA PRO A 68 -27.56 -17.28 1.01
C PRO A 68 -27.13 -16.03 1.77
N SER A 69 -25.86 -15.93 2.14
CA SER A 69 -25.32 -14.74 2.82
C SER A 69 -25.31 -13.52 1.91
N ILE A 70 -24.91 -13.67 0.64
CA ILE A 70 -24.92 -12.56 -0.33
C ILE A 70 -26.34 -12.03 -0.51
N VAL A 71 -27.31 -12.91 -0.74
CA VAL A 71 -28.71 -12.52 -0.97
C VAL A 71 -29.35 -11.90 0.28
N LEU A 72 -29.04 -12.43 1.48
CA LEU A 72 -29.67 -11.98 2.72
C LEU A 72 -29.10 -10.65 3.21
N PHE A 73 -27.78 -10.44 3.09
CA PHE A 73 -27.09 -9.32 3.72
C PHE A 73 -26.68 -8.19 2.74
N SER A 74 -26.95 -8.33 1.44
CA SER A 74 -26.72 -7.23 0.48
C SER A 74 -27.61 -6.03 0.77
N SER A 75 -27.02 -4.84 0.63
CA SER A 75 -27.71 -3.56 0.67
C SER A 75 -28.09 -3.09 -0.74
N PRO A 76 -29.26 -2.48 -0.95
CA PRO A 76 -29.60 -1.87 -2.24
C PRO A 76 -28.89 -0.57 -2.52
N GLU A 77 -28.32 0.07 -1.50
CA GLU A 77 -27.83 1.44 -1.48
C GLU A 77 -26.67 1.69 -2.44
N TYR A 78 -25.98 0.62 -2.87
CA TYR A 78 -24.91 0.69 -3.85
C TYR A 78 -25.41 1.01 -5.27
N LEU A 79 -26.41 0.24 -5.74
CA LEU A 79 -26.85 0.27 -7.15
C LEU A 79 -28.18 0.98 -7.36
N LEU A 80 -28.97 1.20 -6.31
CA LEU A 80 -30.32 1.72 -6.42
C LEU A 80 -30.44 3.02 -5.62
N THR A 81 -31.41 3.85 -6.02
CA THR A 81 -31.76 5.09 -5.33
C THR A 81 -33.10 4.94 -4.60
N PRO A 82 -33.38 5.71 -3.53
CA PRO A 82 -34.62 5.58 -2.75
C PRO A 82 -35.90 5.71 -3.60
N ASP A 83 -35.88 6.55 -4.63
CA ASP A 83 -37.02 6.79 -5.55
C ASP A 83 -37.42 5.57 -6.37
N GLN A 84 -36.58 4.54 -6.43
CA GLN A 84 -36.88 3.29 -7.11
C GLN A 84 -37.70 2.31 -6.23
N PHE A 85 -37.97 2.69 -4.97
CA PHE A 85 -38.74 1.88 -4.03
C PHE A 85 -40.07 2.55 -3.67
N PRO A 86 -41.07 1.76 -3.26
CA PRO A 86 -42.31 2.30 -2.70
C PRO A 86 -42.00 3.29 -1.58
N ASP A 87 -42.76 4.36 -1.49
CA ASP A 87 -42.63 5.44 -0.48
C ASP A 87 -41.32 6.23 -0.55
N GLY A 88 -40.52 6.07 -1.63
CA GLY A 88 -39.25 6.79 -1.80
C GLY A 88 -38.20 6.48 -0.73
N LYS A 89 -38.23 5.29 -0.16
CA LYS A 89 -37.31 4.85 0.91
C LYS A 89 -36.77 3.46 0.60
N TYR A 90 -35.53 3.20 1.02
CA TYR A 90 -34.99 1.86 0.97
C TYR A 90 -35.83 0.90 1.84
N PRO A 91 -36.03 -0.35 1.41
CA PRO A 91 -36.73 -1.36 2.21
C PRO A 91 -35.96 -1.67 3.50
N ALA A 92 -36.65 -2.22 4.49
CA ALA A 92 -35.96 -2.73 5.68
C ALA A 92 -35.01 -3.88 5.33
N PRO A 93 -33.90 -4.04 6.08
CA PRO A 93 -32.95 -5.13 5.87
C PRO A 93 -33.63 -6.50 5.85
N ARG A 94 -33.24 -7.35 4.90
CA ARG A 94 -33.87 -8.69 4.72
C ARG A 94 -33.74 -9.60 5.93
N TRP A 95 -32.64 -9.50 6.65
CA TRP A 95 -32.43 -10.32 7.85
C TRP A 95 -33.42 -10.02 8.98
N LEU A 96 -34.11 -8.88 8.93
CA LEU A 96 -35.23 -8.58 9.85
C LEU A 96 -36.54 -9.24 9.42
N HIS A 97 -36.68 -9.56 8.13
CA HIS A 97 -37.89 -10.14 7.54
C HIS A 97 -37.55 -11.19 6.49
N PRO A 98 -36.90 -12.30 6.85
CA PRO A 98 -36.40 -13.29 5.89
C PRO A 98 -37.51 -13.95 5.05
N ASP A 99 -38.73 -14.02 5.58
CA ASP A 99 -39.89 -14.69 4.95
C ASP A 99 -40.62 -13.81 3.91
N LYS A 100 -40.28 -12.53 3.81
CA LYS A 100 -40.91 -11.67 2.80
C LYS A 100 -40.36 -11.97 1.42
N PRO A 101 -41.23 -12.14 0.40
CA PRO A 101 -40.79 -12.35 -0.96
C PRO A 101 -39.91 -11.18 -1.40
N VAL A 102 -38.89 -11.51 -2.14
CA VAL A 102 -37.90 -10.55 -2.68
C VAL A 102 -38.60 -9.66 -3.70
N GLY A 103 -39.11 -8.50 -3.26
CA GLY A 103 -39.38 -7.39 -4.18
C GLY A 103 -38.12 -7.01 -4.93
N LEU A 104 -38.14 -6.18 -5.92
CA LEU A 104 -37.05 -5.75 -6.79
C LEU A 104 -35.64 -6.26 -6.36
N VAL A 105 -35.13 -7.23 -7.09
CA VAL A 105 -33.97 -8.07 -6.70
C VAL A 105 -32.69 -7.31 -7.04
N PHE A 106 -32.27 -6.43 -6.16
CA PHE A 106 -31.00 -5.71 -6.34
C PHE A 106 -29.77 -6.64 -6.14
N ALA A 107 -29.92 -7.72 -5.38
CA ALA A 107 -28.87 -8.71 -5.14
C ALA A 107 -28.93 -9.92 -6.09
N GLY A 108 -29.82 -9.91 -7.09
CA GLY A 108 -30.09 -11.09 -7.89
C GLY A 108 -30.94 -12.15 -7.16
N SER A 109 -31.57 -13.06 -7.89
CA SER A 109 -32.13 -14.27 -7.31
C SER A 109 -31.00 -15.24 -6.95
N PRO A 110 -31.20 -16.19 -6.01
CA PRO A 110 -30.23 -17.26 -5.79
C PRO A 110 -29.82 -17.95 -7.10
N SER A 111 -30.77 -18.23 -7.98
CA SER A 111 -30.52 -18.83 -9.31
C SER A 111 -29.64 -17.98 -10.22
N TRP A 112 -29.67 -16.64 -10.09
CA TRP A 112 -28.76 -15.77 -10.83
C TRP A 112 -27.31 -16.01 -10.39
N TRP A 113 -27.04 -16.05 -9.07
CA TRP A 113 -25.71 -16.29 -8.54
C TRP A 113 -25.19 -17.70 -8.86
N GLU A 114 -26.06 -18.70 -8.86
CA GLU A 114 -25.76 -20.10 -9.18
C GLU A 114 -25.28 -20.29 -10.63
N THR A 115 -25.63 -19.39 -11.54
CA THR A 115 -25.32 -19.48 -12.97
C THR A 115 -24.32 -18.41 -13.44
N HIS A 116 -23.82 -17.58 -12.53
CA HIS A 116 -22.86 -16.53 -12.88
C HIS A 116 -21.47 -16.87 -12.37
N PRO A 117 -20.45 -16.81 -13.24
CA PRO A 117 -19.09 -17.12 -12.84
C PRO A 117 -18.51 -16.05 -11.93
N ASN A 118 -17.80 -16.50 -10.92
CA ASN A 118 -17.00 -15.64 -10.06
C ASN A 118 -15.68 -15.29 -10.76
N HIS A 119 -15.61 -14.09 -11.31
CA HIS A 119 -14.44 -13.61 -12.07
C HIS A 119 -13.18 -13.40 -11.22
N GLU A 120 -13.29 -13.34 -9.89
CA GLU A 120 -12.14 -13.29 -8.98
C GLU A 120 -11.50 -14.67 -8.74
N SER A 121 -12.14 -15.78 -9.19
CA SER A 121 -11.60 -17.15 -9.08
C SER A 121 -10.20 -17.30 -9.71
N THR A 122 -9.85 -16.45 -10.67
CA THR A 122 -8.53 -16.45 -11.33
C THR A 122 -7.46 -15.65 -10.56
N GLY A 123 -7.85 -15.00 -9.47
CA GLY A 123 -6.97 -14.15 -8.65
C GLY A 123 -5.92 -14.92 -7.86
N GLY A 124 -4.88 -14.23 -7.39
CA GLY A 124 -3.84 -14.81 -6.55
C GLY A 124 -4.39 -15.40 -5.25
N PRO A 125 -3.86 -16.56 -4.77
CA PRO A 125 -4.47 -17.35 -3.69
C PRO A 125 -4.20 -16.80 -2.29
N LEU A 126 -3.16 -15.99 -2.09
CA LEU A 126 -2.61 -15.74 -0.74
C LEU A 126 -3.61 -15.02 0.18
N TYR A 127 -4.32 -14.00 -0.33
CA TYR A 127 -5.34 -13.33 0.48
C TYR A 127 -6.45 -14.30 0.90
N TYR A 128 -6.96 -15.10 -0.03
CA TYR A 128 -8.05 -16.04 0.23
C TYR A 128 -7.65 -17.17 1.16
N MET A 129 -6.39 -17.62 1.11
CA MET A 129 -5.85 -18.57 2.09
C MET A 129 -5.84 -17.97 3.50
N VAL A 130 -5.35 -16.74 3.67
CA VAL A 130 -5.31 -16.06 4.97
C VAL A 130 -6.73 -15.78 5.48
N ALA A 131 -7.60 -15.20 4.65
CA ALA A 131 -8.98 -14.87 5.01
C ALA A 131 -9.84 -16.12 5.21
N GLY A 132 -9.62 -17.19 4.43
CA GLY A 132 -10.30 -18.48 4.61
C GLY A 132 -9.92 -19.16 5.92
N MET A 133 -8.64 -19.11 6.31
CA MET A 133 -8.20 -19.61 7.63
C MET A 133 -8.79 -18.78 8.77
N TRP A 134 -8.87 -17.46 8.58
CA TRP A 134 -9.52 -16.55 9.53
C TRP A 134 -11.02 -16.83 9.67
N ALA A 135 -11.71 -17.10 8.56
CA ALA A 135 -13.12 -17.52 8.55
C ALA A 135 -13.32 -18.86 9.27
N ARG A 136 -12.42 -19.83 9.09
CA ARG A 136 -12.45 -21.11 9.84
C ARG A 136 -12.31 -20.89 11.35
N LEU A 137 -11.41 -20.02 11.75
CA LEU A 137 -11.23 -19.66 13.15
C LEU A 137 -12.54 -19.07 13.73
N GLY A 138 -13.21 -18.17 12.98
CA GLY A 138 -14.51 -17.63 13.39
C GLY A 138 -15.58 -18.70 13.59
N ARG A 139 -15.70 -19.63 12.63
CA ARG A 139 -16.62 -20.78 12.78
C ARG A 139 -16.26 -21.66 13.97
N TRP A 140 -14.98 -21.90 14.20
CA TRP A 140 -14.54 -22.67 15.37
C TRP A 140 -14.89 -21.98 16.69
N CYS A 141 -14.93 -20.63 16.70
CA CYS A 141 -15.44 -19.83 17.82
C CYS A 141 -16.98 -19.76 17.88
N GLY A 142 -17.72 -20.47 17.01
CA GLY A 142 -19.19 -20.48 16.99
C GLY A 142 -19.81 -19.28 16.28
N LEU A 143 -19.04 -18.51 15.48
CA LEU A 143 -19.59 -17.39 14.72
C LEU A 143 -20.28 -17.88 13.44
N GLU A 144 -21.51 -17.43 13.22
CA GLU A 144 -22.34 -17.78 12.08
C GLU A 144 -23.01 -16.54 11.47
N ASN A 145 -23.61 -16.70 10.30
CA ASN A 145 -24.40 -15.68 9.61
C ASN A 145 -23.67 -14.33 9.52
N ILE A 146 -24.34 -13.23 9.87
CA ILE A 146 -23.80 -11.88 9.79
C ILE A 146 -22.57 -11.68 10.68
N TYR A 147 -22.49 -12.35 11.83
CA TYR A 147 -21.33 -12.27 12.72
C TYR A 147 -20.08 -12.88 12.10
N LEU A 148 -20.22 -13.94 11.31
CA LEU A 148 -19.11 -14.50 10.55
C LEU A 148 -18.66 -13.55 9.43
N LEU A 149 -19.60 -12.87 8.75
CA LEU A 149 -19.30 -11.86 7.73
C LEU A 149 -18.46 -10.72 8.32
N TYR A 150 -18.90 -10.15 9.46
CA TYR A 150 -18.12 -9.11 10.14
C TYR A 150 -16.78 -9.61 10.64
N TRP A 151 -16.72 -10.84 11.16
CA TRP A 151 -15.45 -11.44 11.56
C TRP A 151 -14.46 -11.51 10.40
N ILE A 152 -14.90 -11.94 9.22
CA ILE A 152 -14.05 -11.98 8.02
C ILE A 152 -13.58 -10.58 7.67
N ARG A 153 -14.45 -9.58 7.66
CA ARG A 153 -14.12 -8.19 7.36
C ARG A 153 -13.17 -7.60 8.40
N PHE A 154 -13.28 -7.97 9.66
CA PHE A 154 -12.42 -7.50 10.76
C PHE A 154 -10.99 -8.06 10.70
N LEU A 155 -10.67 -9.00 9.80
CA LEU A 155 -9.29 -9.31 9.46
C LEU A 155 -8.50 -8.05 9.05
N ASN A 156 -9.17 -7.07 8.47
CA ASN A 156 -8.55 -5.82 8.02
C ASN A 156 -8.01 -4.97 9.20
N ILE A 157 -8.51 -5.17 10.42
CA ILE A 157 -8.05 -4.45 11.63
C ILE A 157 -6.57 -4.76 11.93
N PRO A 158 -6.18 -6.01 12.18
CA PRO A 158 -4.77 -6.34 12.39
C PRO A 158 -3.90 -6.06 11.16
N LEU A 159 -4.42 -6.17 9.94
CA LEU A 159 -3.68 -5.83 8.72
C LEU A 159 -3.35 -4.34 8.65
N ALA A 160 -4.30 -3.46 8.98
CA ALA A 160 -4.07 -2.01 9.02
C ALA A 160 -3.05 -1.63 10.11
N ALA A 161 -3.17 -2.21 11.31
CA ALA A 161 -2.19 -1.99 12.38
C ALA A 161 -0.78 -2.45 11.98
N ALA A 162 -0.67 -3.63 11.35
CA ALA A 162 0.61 -4.15 10.84
C ALA A 162 1.20 -3.26 9.73
N LEU A 163 0.35 -2.69 8.86
CA LEU A 163 0.76 -1.77 7.81
C LEU A 163 1.35 -0.47 8.39
N VAL A 164 0.74 0.10 9.42
CA VAL A 164 1.27 1.29 10.13
C VAL A 164 2.63 0.99 10.74
N TRP A 165 2.77 -0.17 11.39
CA TRP A 165 4.04 -0.61 11.96
C TRP A 165 5.13 -0.82 10.89
N LEU A 166 4.77 -1.47 9.78
CA LEU A 166 5.69 -1.68 8.64
C LEU A 166 6.11 -0.36 8.00
N GLY A 167 5.17 0.58 7.83
CA GLY A 167 5.45 1.93 7.34
C GLY A 167 6.41 2.71 8.24
N TYR A 168 6.25 2.60 9.56
CA TYR A 168 7.21 3.13 10.51
C TYR A 168 8.59 2.49 10.36
N ALA A 169 8.65 1.16 10.24
CA ALA A 169 9.92 0.45 10.04
C ALA A 169 10.64 0.88 8.75
N ALA A 170 9.88 1.05 7.65
CA ALA A 170 10.39 1.59 6.39
C ALA A 170 10.89 3.02 6.53
N ALA A 171 10.09 3.90 7.13
CA ALA A 171 10.44 5.30 7.34
C ALA A 171 11.67 5.46 8.26
N ARG A 172 11.76 4.66 9.31
CA ARG A 172 12.92 4.63 10.21
C ARG A 172 14.20 4.16 9.49
N MET A 173 14.08 3.23 8.57
CA MET A 173 15.21 2.76 7.74
C MET A 173 15.67 3.84 6.78
N VAL A 174 14.74 4.54 6.12
CA VAL A 174 15.05 5.56 5.12
C VAL A 174 15.46 6.89 5.77
N PHE A 175 14.86 7.26 6.89
CA PHE A 175 15.05 8.55 7.57
C PHE A 175 15.49 8.40 9.04
N PRO A 176 16.62 7.73 9.36
CA PRO A 176 16.99 7.44 10.75
C PRO A 176 17.20 8.70 11.61
N GLY A 177 17.74 9.80 11.03
CA GLY A 177 18.01 11.07 11.70
C GLY A 177 16.88 12.11 11.61
N ARG A 178 15.83 11.88 10.78
CA ARG A 178 14.80 12.88 10.46
C ARG A 178 13.46 12.48 11.09
N ILE A 179 13.10 13.12 12.19
CA ILE A 179 11.88 12.77 12.95
C ILE A 179 10.61 13.02 12.14
N PHE A 180 10.54 14.13 11.41
CA PHE A 180 9.33 14.54 10.68
C PHE A 180 8.85 13.50 9.66
N PRO A 181 9.62 13.08 8.62
CA PRO A 181 9.16 12.05 7.70
C PRO A 181 9.06 10.68 8.38
N ARG A 182 9.88 10.39 9.41
CA ARG A 182 9.84 9.12 10.14
C ARG A 182 8.52 8.90 10.88
N LEU A 183 7.91 9.94 11.44
CA LEU A 183 6.60 9.90 12.09
C LEU A 183 5.47 10.23 11.11
N GLY A 184 5.70 11.05 10.10
CA GLY A 184 4.71 11.43 9.11
C GLY A 184 4.16 10.24 8.33
N VAL A 185 5.02 9.28 7.94
CA VAL A 185 4.57 8.08 7.21
C VAL A 185 3.57 7.25 8.03
N PRO A 186 3.85 6.81 9.27
CA PRO A 186 2.87 6.04 10.05
C PRO A 186 1.63 6.85 10.43
N MET A 187 1.73 8.17 10.62
CA MET A 187 0.56 9.03 10.84
C MET A 187 -0.36 9.07 9.61
N LEU A 188 0.19 9.26 8.42
CA LEU A 188 -0.58 9.25 7.19
C LEU A 188 -1.18 7.86 6.90
N LEU A 189 -0.46 6.77 7.19
CA LEU A 189 -1.00 5.41 7.07
C LEU A 189 -2.15 5.14 8.02
N ALA A 190 -2.07 5.62 9.27
CA ALA A 190 -3.11 5.40 10.26
C ALA A 190 -4.46 6.02 9.86
N PHE A 191 -4.42 7.09 9.06
CA PHE A 191 -5.60 7.84 8.61
C PHE A 191 -5.74 7.86 7.08
N PHE A 192 -5.15 6.90 6.37
CA PHE A 192 -5.28 6.83 4.92
C PHE A 192 -6.70 6.39 4.52
N PRO A 193 -7.50 7.21 3.81
CA PRO A 193 -8.95 7.09 3.73
C PRO A 193 -9.42 6.13 2.62
N GLN A 194 -8.76 4.98 2.48
CA GLN A 194 -9.03 4.03 1.40
C GLN A 194 -10.04 2.96 1.82
N GLU A 195 -11.11 2.80 1.04
CA GLU A 195 -12.20 1.87 1.36
C GLU A 195 -11.81 0.39 1.33
N ILE A 196 -10.69 0.02 0.70
CA ILE A 196 -10.22 -1.37 0.71
C ILE A 196 -10.11 -1.94 2.13
N PHE A 197 -9.89 -1.09 3.13
CA PHE A 197 -9.80 -1.51 4.53
C PHE A 197 -11.17 -1.80 5.16
N TYR A 198 -12.28 -1.46 4.50
CA TYR A 198 -13.64 -1.57 5.06
C TYR A 198 -14.46 -2.69 4.45
N SER A 199 -13.95 -3.40 3.45
CA SER A 199 -14.62 -4.48 2.73
C SER A 199 -13.75 -5.75 2.66
N ILE A 200 -14.38 -6.86 2.27
CA ILE A 200 -13.68 -8.13 2.06
C ILE A 200 -13.08 -8.10 0.66
N GLN A 201 -11.78 -7.87 0.55
CA GLN A 201 -11.09 -7.86 -0.75
C GLN A 201 -9.57 -8.05 -0.63
N SER A 202 -8.97 -8.60 -1.70
CA SER A 202 -7.54 -8.94 -1.73
C SER A 202 -6.62 -7.71 -1.66
N ASP A 203 -7.12 -6.55 -2.05
CA ASP A 203 -6.37 -5.29 -2.04
C ASP A 203 -5.88 -4.89 -0.63
N THR A 204 -6.58 -5.31 0.43
CA THR A 204 -6.21 -4.99 1.82
C THR A 204 -4.86 -5.57 2.24
N LEU A 205 -4.52 -6.78 1.77
CA LEU A 205 -3.24 -7.42 2.09
C LEU A 205 -2.10 -6.94 1.18
N SER A 206 -2.43 -6.37 0.01
CA SER A 206 -1.47 -5.94 -1.01
C SER A 206 -0.42 -4.95 -0.48
N PRO A 207 -0.78 -3.83 0.21
CA PRO A 207 0.20 -2.87 0.70
C PRO A 207 1.15 -3.44 1.77
N LEU A 208 0.71 -4.44 2.53
CA LEU A 208 1.55 -5.10 3.53
C LEU A 208 2.62 -5.97 2.85
N CYS A 209 2.23 -6.82 1.89
CA CYS A 209 3.16 -7.69 1.18
C CYS A 209 4.12 -6.90 0.28
N PHE A 210 3.61 -5.94 -0.46
CA PHE A 210 4.42 -5.05 -1.30
C PHE A 210 5.38 -4.22 -0.45
N GLY A 211 4.91 -3.64 0.66
CA GLY A 211 5.73 -2.88 1.59
C GLY A 211 6.85 -3.71 2.22
N ALA A 212 6.58 -4.96 2.58
CA ALA A 212 7.60 -5.89 3.09
C ALA A 212 8.67 -6.19 2.02
N ALA A 213 8.26 -6.43 0.77
CA ALA A 213 9.17 -6.63 -0.35
C ALA A 213 10.01 -5.36 -0.62
N PHE A 214 9.39 -4.18 -0.59
CA PHE A 214 10.09 -2.91 -0.72
C PHE A 214 11.15 -2.71 0.37
N VAL A 215 10.84 -3.00 1.64
CA VAL A 215 11.80 -2.90 2.75
C VAL A 215 12.97 -3.88 2.55
N GLY A 216 12.67 -5.11 2.12
CA GLY A 216 13.68 -6.11 1.79
C GLY A 216 14.61 -5.62 0.68
N LEU A 217 14.06 -5.13 -0.43
CA LEU A 217 14.81 -4.59 -1.57
C LEU A 217 15.63 -3.35 -1.19
N ALA A 218 15.07 -2.43 -0.44
CA ALA A 218 15.80 -1.24 0.00
C ALA A 218 17.00 -1.61 0.88
N ARG A 219 16.84 -2.56 1.80
CA ARG A 219 17.97 -3.12 2.58
C ARG A 219 18.97 -3.85 1.70
N TRP A 220 18.48 -4.63 0.73
CA TRP A 220 19.34 -5.30 -0.25
C TRP A 220 20.23 -4.29 -0.97
N LEU A 221 19.67 -3.20 -1.46
CA LEU A 221 20.42 -2.15 -2.16
C LEU A 221 21.46 -1.47 -1.26
N GLN A 222 21.15 -1.26 0.01
CA GLN A 222 22.02 -0.56 0.98
C GLN A 222 23.15 -1.43 1.54
N THR A 223 23.10 -2.76 1.36
CA THR A 223 24.06 -3.71 1.96
C THR A 223 25.06 -4.20 0.92
N ASP A 224 26.35 -4.03 1.14
CA ASP A 224 27.40 -4.48 0.19
C ASP A 224 27.44 -6.00 0.04
N ALA A 225 27.29 -6.74 1.14
CA ALA A 225 27.23 -8.20 1.16
C ALA A 225 25.93 -8.65 1.85
N PRO A 226 24.81 -8.77 1.11
CA PRO A 226 23.54 -9.19 1.68
C PRO A 226 23.61 -10.61 2.22
N SER A 227 23.01 -10.82 3.41
CA SER A 227 22.96 -12.15 4.02
C SER A 227 21.97 -13.07 3.30
N PRO A 228 22.18 -14.41 3.33
CA PRO A 228 21.25 -15.39 2.79
C PRO A 228 19.81 -15.21 3.35
N ARG A 229 19.69 -14.91 4.65
CA ARG A 229 18.39 -14.61 5.29
C ARG A 229 17.70 -13.41 4.66
N LEU A 230 18.42 -12.33 4.37
CA LEU A 230 17.84 -11.17 3.69
C LEU A 230 17.36 -11.54 2.29
N GLY A 231 18.13 -12.34 1.56
CA GLY A 231 17.73 -12.86 0.25
C GLY A 231 16.43 -13.65 0.33
N ALA A 232 16.37 -14.66 1.20
CA ALA A 232 15.19 -15.50 1.36
C ALA A 232 13.93 -14.69 1.75
N LEU A 233 14.03 -13.83 2.77
CA LEU A 233 12.89 -13.01 3.21
C LEU A 233 12.41 -12.02 2.12
N THR A 234 13.34 -11.42 1.37
CA THR A 234 12.98 -10.53 0.25
C THR A 234 12.30 -11.30 -0.88
N GLY A 235 12.82 -12.50 -1.23
CA GLY A 235 12.21 -13.37 -2.22
C GLY A 235 10.80 -13.82 -1.84
N LEU A 236 10.61 -14.27 -0.59
CA LEU A 236 9.27 -14.63 -0.08
C LEU A 236 8.31 -13.45 -0.08
N ALA A 237 8.76 -12.24 0.29
CA ALA A 237 7.92 -11.05 0.27
C ALA A 237 7.51 -10.64 -1.16
N LEU A 238 8.42 -10.79 -2.14
CA LEU A 238 8.11 -10.59 -3.58
C LEU A 238 7.08 -11.61 -4.06
N ALA A 239 7.26 -12.89 -3.70
CA ALA A 239 6.28 -13.93 -4.02
C ALA A 239 4.92 -13.63 -3.37
N ALA A 240 4.90 -13.23 -2.10
CA ALA A 240 3.67 -12.87 -1.40
C ALA A 240 2.95 -11.70 -2.09
N ALA A 241 3.68 -10.64 -2.49
CA ALA A 241 3.08 -9.51 -3.21
C ALA A 241 2.43 -9.95 -4.53
N TRP A 242 3.08 -10.83 -5.31
CA TRP A 242 2.51 -11.40 -6.53
C TRP A 242 1.29 -12.27 -6.25
N LEU A 243 1.39 -13.17 -5.27
CA LEU A 243 0.32 -14.13 -4.93
C LEU A 243 -0.89 -13.50 -4.25
N VAL A 244 -0.77 -12.26 -3.74
CA VAL A 244 -1.94 -11.49 -3.31
C VAL A 244 -2.69 -10.93 -4.50
N LYS A 245 -1.98 -10.30 -5.45
CA LYS A 245 -2.62 -9.66 -6.61
C LYS A 245 -1.64 -9.47 -7.76
N ALA A 246 -2.03 -9.90 -8.96
CA ALA A 246 -1.21 -9.77 -10.17
C ALA A 246 -0.90 -8.31 -10.53
N THR A 247 -1.72 -7.34 -10.10
CA THR A 247 -1.45 -5.91 -10.28
C THR A 247 -0.20 -5.41 -9.55
N ASN A 248 0.39 -6.22 -8.65
CA ASN A 248 1.69 -5.97 -8.04
C ASN A 248 2.89 -6.37 -8.94
N MET A 249 2.64 -6.87 -10.16
CA MET A 249 3.70 -7.21 -11.13
C MET A 249 4.73 -6.09 -11.36
N PRO A 250 4.37 -4.79 -11.40
CA PRO A 250 5.35 -3.72 -11.51
C PRO A 250 6.44 -3.74 -10.44
N LEU A 251 6.11 -4.13 -9.21
CA LEU A 251 7.11 -4.32 -8.15
C LEU A 251 8.15 -5.38 -8.52
N VAL A 252 7.68 -6.52 -9.05
CA VAL A 252 8.58 -7.61 -9.43
C VAL A 252 9.52 -7.16 -10.55
N ALA A 253 9.00 -6.43 -11.55
CA ALA A 253 9.81 -5.86 -12.63
C ALA A 253 10.87 -4.88 -12.09
N VAL A 254 10.49 -3.96 -11.20
CA VAL A 254 11.42 -3.04 -10.54
C VAL A 254 12.44 -3.78 -9.69
N ALA A 255 12.03 -4.84 -8.97
CA ALA A 255 12.91 -5.67 -8.16
C ALA A 255 13.97 -6.38 -9.02
N VAL A 256 13.55 -7.01 -10.12
CA VAL A 256 14.47 -7.66 -11.06
C VAL A 256 15.50 -6.67 -11.58
N LEU A 257 15.07 -5.49 -12.03
CA LEU A 257 15.96 -4.46 -12.53
C LEU A 257 16.93 -3.95 -11.45
N ALA A 258 16.44 -3.69 -10.24
CA ALA A 258 17.26 -3.20 -9.13
C ALA A 258 18.31 -4.23 -8.69
N VAL A 259 17.91 -5.51 -8.58
CA VAL A 259 18.82 -6.62 -8.23
C VAL A 259 19.84 -6.84 -9.34
N MET A 260 19.42 -6.80 -10.61
CA MET A 260 20.32 -6.94 -11.77
C MET A 260 21.36 -5.82 -11.80
N ILE A 261 20.96 -4.55 -11.68
CA ILE A 261 21.90 -3.40 -11.67
C ILE A 261 22.92 -3.55 -10.55
N LYS A 262 22.48 -3.93 -9.34
CA LYS A 262 23.38 -4.14 -8.21
C LYS A 262 24.33 -5.33 -8.42
N SER A 263 23.83 -6.43 -8.95
CA SER A 263 24.65 -7.62 -9.24
C SER A 263 25.70 -7.34 -10.29
N LEU A 264 25.38 -6.58 -11.34
CA LEU A 264 26.33 -6.13 -12.35
C LEU A 264 27.40 -5.20 -11.76
N ALA A 265 27.02 -4.28 -10.87
CA ALA A 265 27.96 -3.41 -10.17
C ALA A 265 28.90 -4.21 -9.26
N ALA A 266 28.38 -5.22 -8.54
CA ALA A 266 29.18 -6.12 -7.71
C ALA A 266 30.12 -6.99 -8.56
N ALA A 267 29.69 -7.43 -9.75
CA ALA A 267 30.51 -8.19 -10.69
C ALA A 267 31.71 -7.36 -11.17
N ARG A 268 31.45 -6.12 -11.61
CA ARG A 268 32.51 -5.20 -12.03
C ARG A 268 33.53 -4.90 -10.92
N ALA A 269 33.09 -4.97 -9.66
CA ALA A 269 33.94 -4.76 -8.49
C ALA A 269 34.59 -6.07 -7.97
N GLY A 270 34.43 -7.23 -8.63
CA GLY A 270 34.97 -8.53 -8.22
C GLY A 270 34.35 -9.11 -6.94
N ARG A 271 33.17 -8.63 -6.51
CA ARG A 271 32.54 -8.97 -5.22
C ARG A 271 31.31 -9.89 -5.33
N VAL A 272 31.06 -10.50 -6.48
CA VAL A 272 29.85 -11.33 -6.72
C VAL A 272 29.79 -12.53 -5.78
N GLY A 273 30.93 -13.19 -5.52
CA GLY A 273 30.96 -14.43 -4.71
C GLY A 273 30.31 -14.27 -3.32
N ALA A 274 30.52 -13.13 -2.67
CA ALA A 274 29.95 -12.85 -1.35
C ALA A 274 28.41 -12.68 -1.37
N ALA A 275 27.83 -12.22 -2.48
CA ALA A 275 26.40 -11.99 -2.63
C ALA A 275 25.65 -13.20 -3.24
N LEU A 276 26.36 -14.17 -3.82
CA LEU A 276 25.77 -15.26 -4.58
C LEU A 276 24.77 -16.13 -3.77
N PRO A 277 25.07 -16.56 -2.52
CA PRO A 277 24.11 -17.34 -1.74
C PRO A 277 22.82 -16.58 -1.43
N ALA A 278 22.94 -15.27 -1.14
CA ALA A 278 21.78 -14.43 -0.89
C ALA A 278 20.95 -14.21 -2.16
N LEU A 279 21.59 -14.01 -3.31
CA LEU A 279 20.92 -13.88 -4.61
C LEU A 279 20.21 -15.18 -5.00
N ALA A 280 20.86 -16.33 -4.82
CA ALA A 280 20.26 -17.63 -5.11
C ALA A 280 18.99 -17.86 -4.27
N LEU A 281 19.05 -17.57 -2.96
CA LEU A 281 17.87 -17.69 -2.08
C LEU A 281 16.80 -16.68 -2.41
N LEU A 282 17.13 -15.44 -2.79
CA LEU A 282 16.14 -14.46 -3.24
C LEU A 282 15.39 -14.99 -4.46
N LEU A 283 16.14 -15.45 -5.47
CA LEU A 283 15.54 -15.97 -6.71
C LEU A 283 14.72 -17.24 -6.45
N LEU A 284 15.24 -18.18 -5.68
CA LEU A 284 14.56 -19.44 -5.35
C LEU A 284 13.25 -19.18 -4.58
N CYS A 285 13.32 -18.37 -3.52
CA CYS A 285 12.16 -18.05 -2.69
C CYS A 285 11.12 -17.17 -3.41
N ALA A 286 11.50 -16.42 -4.44
CA ALA A 286 10.55 -15.71 -5.29
C ALA A 286 10.00 -16.63 -6.39
N ALA A 287 10.87 -17.31 -7.14
CA ALA A 287 10.49 -18.03 -8.34
C ALA A 287 9.67 -19.30 -8.06
N LEU A 288 9.96 -20.04 -6.98
CA LEU A 288 9.22 -21.28 -6.70
C LEU A 288 7.73 -21.04 -6.41
N PRO A 289 7.34 -20.13 -5.49
CA PRO A 289 5.92 -19.89 -5.25
C PRO A 289 5.22 -19.21 -6.44
N ILE A 290 5.88 -18.24 -7.09
CA ILE A 290 5.32 -17.57 -8.28
C ILE A 290 5.17 -18.58 -9.42
N GLY A 291 6.21 -19.35 -9.72
CA GLY A 291 6.22 -20.36 -10.78
C GLY A 291 5.20 -21.46 -10.52
N GLY A 292 5.10 -21.94 -9.28
CA GLY A 292 4.09 -22.91 -8.87
C GLY A 292 2.68 -22.43 -9.12
N TRP A 293 2.38 -21.15 -8.76
CA TRP A 293 1.09 -20.53 -9.08
C TRP A 293 0.87 -20.34 -10.58
N CYS A 294 1.88 -19.90 -11.32
CA CYS A 294 1.77 -19.74 -12.77
C CYS A 294 1.50 -21.08 -13.49
N LEU A 295 2.14 -22.16 -13.05
CA LEU A 295 1.89 -23.50 -13.59
C LEU A 295 0.47 -23.99 -13.25
N TRP A 296 0.02 -23.77 -12.01
CA TRP A 296 -1.34 -24.03 -11.60
C TRP A 296 -2.35 -23.22 -12.44
N SER A 297 -2.14 -21.92 -12.56
CA SER A 297 -2.99 -21.01 -13.34
C SER A 297 -3.09 -21.46 -14.79
N ARG A 298 -1.97 -21.87 -15.42
CA ARG A 298 -1.98 -22.41 -16.77
C ARG A 298 -2.80 -23.70 -16.87
N HIS A 299 -2.74 -24.56 -15.88
CA HIS A 299 -3.52 -25.80 -15.86
C HIS A 299 -5.01 -25.51 -15.64
N ALA A 300 -5.37 -24.62 -14.71
CA ALA A 300 -6.72 -24.35 -14.30
C ALA A 300 -7.46 -23.34 -15.22
N PHE A 301 -6.76 -22.34 -15.74
CA PHE A 301 -7.36 -21.20 -16.45
C PHE A 301 -6.84 -21.02 -17.88
N GLY A 302 -5.90 -21.85 -18.33
CA GLY A 302 -5.36 -21.83 -19.70
C GLY A 302 -4.21 -20.87 -19.95
N ASP A 303 -3.88 -19.95 -19.02
CA ASP A 303 -2.75 -19.03 -19.10
C ASP A 303 -2.00 -18.89 -17.77
N LEU A 304 -0.75 -18.34 -17.82
CA LEU A 304 0.12 -18.24 -16.67
C LEU A 304 -0.36 -17.29 -15.56
N THR A 305 -1.30 -16.43 -15.83
CA THR A 305 -1.77 -15.37 -14.91
C THR A 305 -3.23 -15.50 -14.52
N GLY A 306 -4.00 -16.33 -15.24
CA GLY A 306 -5.46 -16.40 -15.14
C GLY A 306 -6.18 -15.18 -15.76
N ALA A 307 -5.42 -14.23 -16.31
CA ALA A 307 -5.99 -12.97 -16.78
C ALA A 307 -6.85 -13.14 -18.04
N SER A 308 -6.54 -14.09 -18.92
CA SER A 308 -7.27 -14.28 -20.18
C SER A 308 -8.74 -14.62 -19.96
N ALA A 309 -9.05 -15.49 -19.01
CA ALA A 309 -10.42 -15.85 -18.66
C ALA A 309 -11.21 -14.65 -18.11
N LYS A 310 -10.60 -13.87 -17.21
CA LYS A 310 -11.21 -12.64 -16.68
C LYS A 310 -11.41 -11.57 -17.76
N ILE A 311 -10.42 -11.34 -18.63
CA ILE A 311 -10.49 -10.39 -19.75
C ILE A 311 -11.63 -10.78 -20.69
N GLN A 312 -11.74 -12.05 -21.04
CA GLN A 312 -12.82 -12.58 -21.90
C GLN A 312 -14.20 -12.40 -21.24
N TYR A 313 -14.33 -12.72 -19.97
CA TYR A 313 -15.56 -12.54 -19.20
C TYR A 313 -16.02 -11.07 -19.16
N LEU A 314 -15.07 -10.15 -18.97
CA LEU A 314 -15.35 -8.71 -18.96
C LEU A 314 -15.60 -8.14 -20.37
N GLY A 315 -15.48 -8.95 -21.43
CA GLY A 315 -15.68 -8.52 -22.81
C GLY A 315 -14.58 -7.58 -23.33
N TRP A 316 -13.40 -7.60 -22.71
CA TRP A 316 -12.27 -6.76 -23.12
C TRP A 316 -11.54 -7.41 -24.29
N THR A 317 -11.10 -6.59 -25.24
CA THR A 317 -10.31 -7.05 -26.38
C THR A 317 -9.00 -6.28 -26.46
N ARG A 318 -7.92 -6.95 -26.90
CA ARG A 318 -6.63 -6.29 -27.11
C ARG A 318 -6.68 -5.42 -28.34
N LYS A 319 -6.26 -4.17 -28.23
CA LYS A 319 -6.09 -3.28 -29.38
C LYS A 319 -4.82 -3.64 -30.16
N PRO A 320 -4.84 -3.52 -31.50
CA PRO A 320 -3.63 -3.57 -32.30
C PRO A 320 -2.61 -2.54 -31.82
N PHE A 321 -1.32 -2.88 -31.84
CA PHE A 321 -0.25 -2.00 -31.33
C PHE A 321 -0.22 -0.61 -31.99
N LEU A 322 -0.56 -0.54 -33.27
CA LEU A 322 -0.62 0.72 -34.02
C LEU A 322 -1.72 1.68 -33.50
N ASP A 323 -2.78 1.16 -32.91
CA ASP A 323 -3.88 1.96 -32.36
C ASP A 323 -3.58 2.49 -30.95
N TRP A 324 -2.54 1.98 -30.30
CA TRP A 324 -2.14 2.43 -28.97
C TRP A 324 -1.85 3.93 -28.92
N TRP A 325 -1.17 4.44 -29.97
CA TRP A 325 -0.75 5.84 -30.07
C TRP A 325 -1.91 6.83 -30.27
N ARG A 326 -3.10 6.32 -30.64
CA ARG A 326 -4.33 7.12 -30.78
C ARG A 326 -5.09 7.27 -29.46
N HIS A 327 -4.60 6.65 -28.37
CA HIS A 327 -5.29 6.69 -27.09
C HIS A 327 -5.29 8.12 -26.52
N PRO A 328 -6.44 8.62 -25.98
CA PRO A 328 -6.54 9.98 -25.43
C PRO A 328 -5.54 10.31 -24.32
N ILE A 329 -5.01 9.32 -23.63
CA ILE A 329 -3.99 9.50 -22.57
C ILE A 329 -2.74 10.24 -23.08
N PHE A 330 -2.47 10.23 -24.39
CA PHE A 330 -1.35 10.96 -24.98
C PHE A 330 -1.66 12.43 -25.27
N THR A 331 -2.88 12.89 -24.98
CA THR A 331 -3.22 14.33 -24.98
C THR A 331 -3.05 14.91 -23.59
N PRO A 332 -2.74 16.22 -23.45
CA PRO A 332 -2.63 16.86 -22.12
C PRO A 332 -3.91 16.71 -21.28
N SER A 333 -5.09 16.85 -21.89
CA SER A 333 -6.38 16.68 -21.21
C SER A 333 -6.61 15.24 -20.78
N GLY A 334 -6.36 14.26 -21.66
CA GLY A 334 -6.54 12.84 -21.33
C GLY A 334 -5.56 12.34 -20.28
N LEU A 335 -4.30 12.79 -20.30
CA LEU A 335 -3.35 12.50 -19.25
C LEU A 335 -3.78 13.14 -17.92
N GLY A 336 -4.28 14.39 -17.97
CA GLY A 336 -4.83 15.08 -16.82
C GLY A 336 -6.01 14.32 -16.19
N THR A 337 -6.97 13.88 -17.02
CA THR A 337 -8.11 13.05 -16.57
C THR A 337 -7.63 11.75 -15.94
N PHE A 338 -6.75 11.00 -16.62
CA PHE A 338 -6.21 9.74 -16.10
C PHE A 338 -5.54 9.92 -14.73
N LEU A 339 -4.63 10.90 -14.60
CA LEU A 339 -3.89 11.10 -13.35
C LEU A 339 -4.78 11.64 -12.24
N SER A 340 -5.69 12.59 -12.51
CA SER A 340 -6.55 13.17 -11.48
C SER A 340 -7.52 12.11 -10.92
N GLU A 341 -8.18 11.33 -11.76
CA GLU A 341 -9.09 10.28 -11.29
C GLU A 341 -8.35 9.15 -10.58
N LEU A 342 -7.25 8.66 -11.18
CA LEU A 342 -6.45 7.60 -10.58
C LEU A 342 -5.93 7.97 -9.19
N LEU A 343 -5.36 9.18 -9.05
CA LEU A 343 -4.78 9.61 -7.78
C LEU A 343 -5.84 10.01 -6.75
N ALA A 344 -6.99 10.56 -7.16
CA ALA A 344 -8.11 10.78 -6.25
C ALA A 344 -8.67 9.44 -5.74
N GLY A 345 -8.92 8.48 -6.65
CA GLY A 345 -9.34 7.12 -6.31
C GLY A 345 -8.33 6.37 -5.46
N PHE A 346 -7.03 6.62 -5.62
CA PHE A 346 -5.99 6.04 -4.77
C PHE A 346 -6.12 6.47 -3.30
N TRP A 347 -6.55 7.68 -3.02
CA TRP A 347 -6.79 8.13 -1.65
C TRP A 347 -8.13 7.64 -1.11
N ARG A 348 -9.25 8.03 -1.75
CA ARG A 348 -10.59 7.81 -1.20
C ARG A 348 -11.23 6.47 -1.55
N GLY A 349 -10.68 5.79 -2.59
CA GLY A 349 -11.28 4.59 -3.15
C GLY A 349 -12.36 4.85 -4.19
N GLU A 350 -13.16 3.82 -4.47
CA GLU A 350 -14.12 3.78 -5.57
C GLU A 350 -15.54 3.44 -5.08
N PHE A 351 -15.89 3.94 -3.90
CA PHE A 351 -17.17 3.62 -3.30
C PHE A 351 -18.32 4.38 -3.97
N PHE A 352 -19.39 3.67 -4.24
CA PHE A 352 -20.61 4.20 -4.84
C PHE A 352 -21.75 4.20 -3.84
N TRP A 353 -22.66 5.17 -4.00
CA TRP A 353 -23.90 5.26 -3.24
C TRP A 353 -25.00 5.78 -4.14
N GLY A 354 -26.07 5.03 -4.30
CA GLY A 354 -27.16 5.39 -5.21
C GLY A 354 -26.66 5.65 -6.63
N ARG A 355 -25.82 4.77 -7.18
CA ARG A 355 -25.19 4.87 -8.52
C ARG A 355 -24.21 6.04 -8.71
N ARG A 356 -23.92 6.79 -7.68
CA ARG A 356 -22.97 7.92 -7.77
C ARG A 356 -21.72 7.61 -6.97
N PRO A 357 -20.52 7.92 -7.50
CA PRO A 357 -19.31 7.78 -6.70
C PRO A 357 -19.37 8.74 -5.51
N LEU A 358 -18.97 8.27 -4.34
CA LEU A 358 -18.76 9.14 -3.18
C LEU A 358 -17.49 9.94 -3.43
N ALA A 359 -17.66 11.12 -4.01
CA ALA A 359 -16.57 12.00 -4.41
C ALA A 359 -16.93 13.45 -4.09
N MET A 360 -15.92 14.22 -3.72
CA MET A 360 -16.03 15.66 -3.47
C MET A 360 -14.96 16.35 -4.31
N PRO A 361 -15.32 17.25 -5.26
CA PRO A 361 -14.34 17.86 -6.17
C PRO A 361 -13.17 18.54 -5.48
N GLY A 362 -13.41 19.21 -4.36
CA GLY A 362 -12.34 19.86 -3.58
C GLY A 362 -11.38 18.87 -2.90
N ALA A 363 -11.92 17.77 -2.36
CA ALA A 363 -11.10 16.69 -1.80
C ALA A 363 -10.29 15.97 -2.88
N ASP A 364 -10.92 15.65 -4.00
CA ASP A 364 -10.27 15.00 -5.14
C ASP A 364 -9.14 15.88 -5.68
N ALA A 365 -9.37 17.19 -5.82
CA ALA A 365 -8.33 18.15 -6.22
C ALA A 365 -7.16 18.18 -5.22
N PHE A 366 -7.44 18.21 -3.92
CA PHE A 366 -6.41 18.13 -2.88
C PHE A 366 -5.59 16.83 -3.02
N TYR A 367 -6.25 15.68 -3.19
CA TYR A 367 -5.59 14.38 -3.29
C TYR A 367 -4.67 14.28 -4.50
N TRP A 368 -5.16 14.57 -5.71
CA TRP A 368 -4.32 14.39 -6.90
C TRP A 368 -3.22 15.45 -7.01
N ILE A 369 -3.49 16.73 -6.65
CA ILE A 369 -2.48 17.80 -6.69
C ILE A 369 -1.36 17.51 -5.70
N SER A 370 -1.70 17.19 -4.43
CA SER A 370 -0.70 16.87 -3.42
C SER A 370 0.11 15.62 -3.77
N SER A 371 -0.53 14.62 -4.41
CA SER A 371 0.12 13.38 -4.86
C SER A 371 1.12 13.60 -6.00
N LEU A 372 0.98 14.63 -6.82
CA LEU A 372 1.95 15.01 -7.83
C LEU A 372 3.02 15.95 -7.26
N LEU A 373 2.58 16.97 -6.53
CA LEU A 373 3.47 18.03 -6.05
C LEU A 373 4.47 17.51 -5.02
N LEU A 374 4.02 16.81 -3.98
CA LEU A 374 4.90 16.42 -2.89
C LEU A 374 5.90 15.33 -3.30
N PRO A 375 5.52 14.22 -3.94
CA PRO A 375 6.50 13.29 -4.51
C PRO A 375 7.41 13.95 -5.56
N GLY A 376 6.89 14.87 -6.37
CA GLY A 376 7.70 15.67 -7.31
C GLY A 376 8.79 16.49 -6.61
N LEU A 377 8.45 17.17 -5.50
CA LEU A 377 9.41 17.89 -4.66
C LEU A 377 10.45 16.95 -4.02
N ALA A 378 10.02 15.76 -3.60
CA ALA A 378 10.93 14.75 -3.07
C ALA A 378 11.95 14.34 -4.13
N VAL A 379 11.49 13.98 -5.34
CA VAL A 379 12.34 13.57 -6.47
C VAL A 379 13.25 14.69 -6.93
N ALA A 380 12.76 15.94 -7.08
CA ALA A 380 13.58 17.10 -7.41
C ALA A 380 14.73 17.30 -6.40
N GLY A 381 14.50 16.92 -5.14
CA GLY A 381 15.54 16.94 -4.11
C GLY A 381 16.62 15.89 -4.30
N LEU A 382 16.35 14.79 -4.99
CA LEU A 382 17.34 13.73 -5.23
C LEU A 382 18.39 14.15 -6.26
N PHE A 383 18.06 15.07 -7.17
CA PHE A 383 18.98 15.60 -8.17
C PHE A 383 19.94 16.67 -7.61
N ARG A 384 19.61 17.31 -6.49
CA ARG A 384 20.54 18.28 -5.88
C ARG A 384 21.74 17.54 -5.30
N LYS A 385 22.92 17.76 -5.89
CA LYS A 385 24.19 17.35 -5.30
C LYS A 385 24.32 18.10 -3.97
N GLY A 386 24.47 17.36 -2.86
CA GLY A 386 24.85 18.00 -1.60
C GLY A 386 26.10 18.83 -1.78
N PRO A 387 26.37 19.88 -0.97
CA PRO A 387 27.58 20.64 -1.02
C PRO A 387 28.73 19.63 -0.96
N GLY A 388 29.50 19.58 -2.06
CA GLY A 388 30.61 18.64 -2.19
C GLY A 388 31.58 18.84 -1.07
N LEU A 389 32.11 17.75 -0.51
CA LEU A 389 33.22 17.68 0.45
C LEU A 389 34.55 18.25 -0.13
N THR A 390 34.48 19.19 -1.08
CA THR A 390 35.66 19.75 -1.76
C THR A 390 36.34 20.86 -0.97
N GLY A 391 35.82 21.27 0.19
CA GLY A 391 36.41 22.31 1.03
C GLY A 391 37.40 21.84 2.10
N TRP A 392 37.29 20.61 2.58
CA TRP A 392 38.09 20.14 3.71
C TRP A 392 39.37 19.39 3.35
N GLN A 393 39.51 18.86 2.14
CA GLN A 393 40.74 18.18 1.71
C GLN A 393 41.82 19.12 1.16
N ARG A 394 41.54 20.40 0.90
CA ARG A 394 42.57 21.37 0.49
C ARG A 394 43.23 22.11 1.64
N ALA A 395 42.69 22.04 2.87
CA ALA A 395 43.28 22.73 4.01
C ALA A 395 44.32 21.90 4.79
N SER A 396 44.47 20.60 4.53
CA SER A 396 45.43 19.72 5.20
C SER A 396 46.65 19.33 4.38
N GLY A 397 46.84 19.94 3.20
CA GLY A 397 47.96 19.68 2.27
C GLY A 397 49.13 20.69 2.34
N GLY A 398 49.25 21.48 3.42
CA GLY A 398 50.37 22.36 3.66
C GLY A 398 51.40 21.70 4.59
N GLY A 399 52.52 21.27 4.01
CA GLY A 399 53.52 20.49 4.68
C GLY A 399 54.24 21.18 5.86
N HIS A 400 54.58 20.38 6.83
CA HIS A 400 55.81 20.53 7.60
C HIS A 400 56.36 19.12 7.88
N ARG A 401 57.41 18.77 7.15
CA ARG A 401 58.36 17.74 7.55
C ARG A 401 59.16 18.29 8.73
N ALA A 402 59.15 17.60 9.86
CA ALA A 402 60.15 17.73 10.89
C ALA A 402 60.68 16.33 11.28
N PRO A 403 61.97 16.21 11.64
CA PRO A 403 62.68 14.94 11.53
C PRO A 403 62.56 14.08 12.78
N LEU A 404 62.78 12.78 12.53
CA LEU A 404 62.99 11.74 13.51
C LEU A 404 64.10 12.08 14.53
N GLN A 405 63.75 12.01 15.83
CA GLN A 405 64.70 11.67 16.86
C GLN A 405 64.14 10.60 17.78
N ALA A 406 64.88 9.50 17.81
CA ALA A 406 64.72 8.39 18.73
C ALA A 406 65.25 8.81 20.11
N ASN A 407 64.52 8.45 21.16
CA ASN A 407 65.10 7.98 22.43
C ASN A 407 63.99 7.45 23.38
N GLY A 408 64.10 6.40 23.81
CA GLY A 408 64.14 5.48 24.85
C GLY A 408 63.67 5.92 26.22
N GLY A 409 62.86 5.05 26.89
CA GLY A 409 63.04 4.81 28.32
C GLY A 409 61.88 5.16 29.24
N ARG A 410 61.36 4.09 29.81
CA ARG A 410 60.91 3.96 31.23
C ARG A 410 59.52 4.42 31.67
N ALA A 411 58.93 3.42 32.25
CA ALA A 411 57.73 3.40 33.10
C ALA A 411 57.79 4.36 34.30
N SER A 412 56.68 4.91 34.75
CA SER A 412 56.17 4.69 36.10
C SER A 412 55.00 5.64 36.51
N ARG A 413 54.02 5.03 37.22
CA ARG A 413 53.27 5.55 38.35
C ARG A 413 52.15 6.57 38.21
N PHE A 414 50.98 6.04 38.49
CA PHE A 414 49.86 6.61 39.27
C PHE A 414 50.12 7.94 39.98
N ARG A 415 49.19 8.89 39.74
CA ARG A 415 48.74 9.83 40.77
C ARG A 415 47.33 10.34 40.50
N ILE A 416 46.46 10.07 41.48
CA ILE A 416 45.14 10.66 41.65
C ILE A 416 45.35 12.12 42.09
N GLY A 417 44.61 13.02 41.47
CA GLY A 417 44.61 14.44 41.86
C GLY A 417 43.34 15.13 41.40
N SER A 418 42.38 15.26 42.30
CA SER A 418 41.17 16.05 42.19
C SER A 418 41.46 17.53 42.00
N ARG A 419 40.87 18.15 40.97
CA ARG A 419 40.54 19.58 40.98
C ARG A 419 39.23 19.82 40.23
N LEU A 420 38.25 20.26 41.04
CA LEU A 420 37.05 20.95 40.54
C LEU A 420 37.50 22.29 39.91
N GLU A 421 37.21 22.48 38.65
CA GLU A 421 37.09 23.82 38.08
C GLU A 421 35.64 24.03 37.64
N LEU A 422 34.92 24.82 38.41
CA LEU A 422 33.69 25.49 38.01
C LEU A 422 34.04 26.60 37.01
N GLY A 423 33.32 26.63 35.90
CA GLY A 423 33.09 27.85 35.18
C GLY A 423 33.53 27.84 33.73
N ARG A 424 32.58 27.57 32.85
CA ARG A 424 32.24 28.45 31.71
C ARG A 424 31.09 27.88 30.96
N SER A 425 30.02 28.64 30.86
CA SER A 425 28.86 28.42 30.02
C SER A 425 29.29 28.09 28.59
N SER A 426 29.28 26.79 28.27
CA SER A 426 29.26 26.36 26.88
C SER A 426 27.82 26.57 26.40
N SER A 427 27.63 27.58 25.54
CA SER A 427 26.46 27.74 24.71
C SER A 427 26.09 26.37 24.14
N LEU A 428 24.90 25.90 24.43
CA LEU A 428 24.26 24.76 23.79
C LEU A 428 24.11 25.09 22.28
N ALA A 429 25.19 24.96 21.52
CA ALA A 429 25.11 24.78 20.09
C ALA A 429 24.42 23.43 19.86
N LEU A 430 23.13 23.48 19.53
CA LEU A 430 22.40 22.33 19.01
C LEU A 430 23.18 21.83 17.79
N PRO A 431 23.39 20.50 17.66
CA PRO A 431 24.05 19.98 16.48
C PRO A 431 23.21 20.36 15.26
N ASP A 432 23.88 20.98 14.27
CA ASP A 432 23.35 21.35 12.96
C ASP A 432 23.05 20.09 12.10
N ASP A 433 22.26 19.15 12.60
CA ASP A 433 21.84 17.92 11.90
C ASP A 433 20.80 18.19 10.82
N GLU A 434 20.34 19.42 10.65
CA GLU A 434 19.29 19.77 9.66
C GLU A 434 19.82 20.05 8.24
N ILE A 435 21.15 20.11 8.00
CA ILE A 435 21.72 20.49 6.70
C ILE A 435 22.46 19.32 6.02
N SER A 436 22.60 18.17 6.66
CA SER A 436 23.24 17.03 6.01
C SER A 436 22.37 16.50 4.88
N GLY A 437 22.90 16.56 3.64
CA GLY A 437 22.23 15.97 2.47
C GLY A 437 21.97 14.47 2.67
N LEU A 438 20.98 13.94 1.95
CA LEU A 438 20.65 12.50 1.98
C LEU A 438 21.88 11.63 1.71
N THR A 439 22.07 10.59 2.50
CA THR A 439 23.09 9.57 2.26
C THR A 439 22.82 8.81 0.95
N SER A 440 23.83 8.14 0.40
CA SER A 440 23.65 7.31 -0.81
C SER A 440 22.57 6.26 -0.64
N GLY A 441 22.52 5.58 0.51
CA GLY A 441 21.49 4.56 0.80
C GLY A 441 20.07 5.13 0.89
N GLN A 442 19.91 6.33 1.46
CA GLN A 442 18.61 7.02 1.51
C GLN A 442 18.14 7.41 0.11
N ARG A 443 19.05 7.93 -0.74
CA ARG A 443 18.73 8.25 -2.13
C ARG A 443 18.31 7.01 -2.92
N GLN A 444 19.03 5.90 -2.76
CA GLN A 444 18.68 4.61 -3.40
C GLN A 444 17.28 4.13 -2.99
N ALA A 445 16.95 4.20 -1.71
CA ALA A 445 15.63 3.81 -1.22
C ALA A 445 14.51 4.71 -1.75
N LEU A 446 14.73 6.03 -1.84
CA LEU A 446 13.75 6.97 -2.41
C LEU A 446 13.62 6.81 -3.93
N TRP A 447 14.70 6.53 -4.66
CA TRP A 447 14.62 6.18 -6.08
C TRP A 447 13.87 4.87 -6.29
N LEU A 448 14.10 3.85 -5.45
CA LEU A 448 13.33 2.62 -5.48
C LEU A 448 11.84 2.89 -5.22
N ALA A 449 11.52 3.72 -4.23
CA ALA A 449 10.15 4.13 -3.94
C ALA A 449 9.47 4.83 -5.13
N PHE A 450 10.19 5.74 -5.77
CA PHE A 450 9.72 6.42 -6.98
C PHE A 450 9.42 5.41 -8.11
N TRP A 451 10.36 4.52 -8.42
CA TRP A 451 10.16 3.56 -9.50
C TRP A 451 9.07 2.54 -9.20
N CYS A 452 8.91 2.11 -7.95
CA CYS A 452 7.79 1.25 -7.55
C CYS A 452 6.44 1.92 -7.81
N PHE A 453 6.28 3.18 -7.39
CA PHE A 453 5.03 3.91 -7.59
C PHE A 453 4.80 4.27 -9.07
N ALA A 454 5.81 4.82 -9.73
CA ALA A 454 5.73 5.21 -11.14
C ALA A 454 5.44 4.01 -12.06
N ALA A 455 6.07 2.86 -11.82
CA ALA A 455 5.80 1.64 -12.57
C ALA A 455 4.37 1.13 -12.37
N SER A 456 3.80 1.27 -11.15
CA SER A 456 2.40 0.91 -10.90
C SER A 456 1.43 1.84 -11.64
N VAL A 457 1.68 3.14 -11.64
CA VAL A 457 0.89 4.11 -12.43
C VAL A 457 1.01 3.82 -13.94
N ALA A 458 2.24 3.59 -14.42
CA ALA A 458 2.49 3.28 -15.84
C ALA A 458 1.82 1.96 -16.26
N PHE A 459 1.75 0.96 -15.38
CA PHE A 459 1.06 -0.30 -15.64
C PHE A 459 -0.44 -0.10 -15.88
N LEU A 460 -1.11 0.74 -15.08
CA LEU A 460 -2.53 1.06 -15.28
C LEU A 460 -2.75 1.92 -16.53
N GLY A 461 -1.83 2.84 -16.83
CA GLY A 461 -1.82 3.57 -18.09
C GLY A 461 -1.66 2.63 -19.29
N LEU A 462 -0.77 1.64 -19.21
CA LEU A 462 -0.60 0.63 -20.25
C LEU A 462 -1.86 -0.23 -20.43
N ALA A 463 -2.51 -0.62 -19.33
CA ALA A 463 -3.79 -1.34 -19.40
C ALA A 463 -4.87 -0.51 -20.09
N SER A 464 -4.95 0.80 -19.82
CA SER A 464 -5.86 1.73 -20.52
C SER A 464 -5.63 1.74 -22.03
N ILE A 465 -4.37 1.79 -22.43
CA ILE A 465 -3.97 1.89 -23.84
C ILE A 465 -4.18 0.57 -24.59
N ALA A 466 -3.85 -0.55 -23.96
CA ALA A 466 -3.76 -1.85 -24.60
C ALA A 466 -5.11 -2.53 -24.84
N PHE A 467 -6.17 -2.12 -24.12
CA PHE A 467 -7.47 -2.79 -24.17
C PHE A 467 -8.59 -1.87 -24.69
N ASP A 468 -9.49 -2.44 -25.49
CA ASP A 468 -10.85 -1.95 -25.69
C ASP A 468 -11.76 -2.62 -24.66
N PHE A 469 -12.48 -1.82 -23.89
CA PHE A 469 -13.26 -2.26 -22.74
C PHE A 469 -14.68 -2.73 -23.09
N GLY A 470 -15.01 -2.80 -24.38
CA GLY A 470 -16.27 -3.38 -24.87
C GLY A 470 -17.51 -2.74 -24.24
N GLN A 471 -18.32 -3.55 -23.58
CA GLN A 471 -19.56 -3.15 -22.88
C GLN A 471 -19.32 -2.81 -21.40
N CYS A 472 -18.08 -2.86 -20.92
CA CYS A 472 -17.76 -2.53 -19.54
C CYS A 472 -18.13 -1.07 -19.23
N VAL A 473 -18.62 -0.82 -18.01
CA VAL A 473 -19.07 0.50 -17.58
C VAL A 473 -17.89 1.35 -17.07
N ASN A 474 -17.01 0.73 -16.30
CA ASN A 474 -15.81 1.35 -15.76
C ASN A 474 -14.62 0.36 -15.81
N PRO A 475 -13.62 0.61 -16.64
CA PRO A 475 -13.54 1.62 -17.72
C PRO A 475 -14.50 1.31 -18.88
N SER A 476 -14.80 2.31 -19.73
CA SER A 476 -15.71 2.16 -20.88
C SER A 476 -15.07 2.64 -22.19
N ARG A 477 -15.72 2.38 -23.33
CA ARG A 477 -15.25 2.93 -24.62
C ARG A 477 -15.28 4.45 -24.67
N ALA A 478 -16.28 5.07 -24.03
CA ALA A 478 -16.40 6.53 -23.96
C ALA A 478 -15.39 7.14 -22.99
N HIS A 479 -15.01 6.38 -21.95
CA HIS A 479 -14.07 6.79 -20.91
C HIS A 479 -12.99 5.69 -20.74
N PRO A 480 -12.02 5.62 -21.70
CA PRO A 480 -11.12 4.48 -21.82
C PRO A 480 -9.92 4.54 -20.83
N TYR A 481 -10.14 5.03 -19.62
CA TYR A 481 -9.11 5.16 -18.62
C TYR A 481 -9.32 4.14 -17.51
N PHE A 482 -8.32 3.32 -17.28
CA PHE A 482 -8.31 2.37 -16.17
C PHE A 482 -7.81 3.06 -14.90
N THR A 483 -8.72 3.81 -14.27
CA THR A 483 -8.43 4.72 -13.15
C THR A 483 -8.73 4.12 -11.78
N SER A 484 -8.75 2.77 -11.67
CA SER A 484 -8.96 2.07 -10.40
C SER A 484 -7.81 2.34 -9.43
N GLY A 485 -7.98 3.36 -8.59
CA GLY A 485 -6.96 3.84 -7.65
C GLY A 485 -6.59 2.82 -6.57
N ARG A 486 -7.52 1.94 -6.18
CA ARG A 486 -7.27 0.85 -5.22
C ARG A 486 -6.13 -0.07 -5.67
N LEU A 487 -5.93 -0.23 -6.99
CA LEU A 487 -4.86 -1.07 -7.54
C LEU A 487 -3.45 -0.49 -7.35
N LEU A 488 -3.33 0.79 -6.98
CA LEU A 488 -2.06 1.40 -6.58
C LEU A 488 -1.72 1.14 -5.10
N CYS A 489 -2.67 0.63 -4.30
CA CYS A 489 -2.47 0.48 -2.85
C CYS A 489 -1.30 -0.43 -2.48
N GLY A 490 -0.89 -1.36 -3.35
CA GLY A 490 0.36 -2.08 -3.18
C GLY A 490 1.55 -1.14 -2.93
N ALA A 491 1.67 -0.07 -3.70
CA ALA A 491 2.75 0.90 -3.61
C ALA A 491 2.56 1.99 -2.52
N LEU A 492 1.65 1.81 -1.57
CA LEU A 492 1.28 2.82 -0.56
C LEU A 492 2.47 3.25 0.32
N ILE A 493 3.27 2.31 0.83
CA ILE A 493 4.47 2.65 1.63
C ILE A 493 5.51 3.40 0.80
N PRO A 494 5.93 2.95 -0.40
CA PRO A 494 6.77 3.72 -1.31
C PRO A 494 6.26 5.14 -1.58
N PHE A 495 4.97 5.28 -1.89
CA PHE A 495 4.34 6.57 -2.12
C PHE A 495 4.44 7.49 -0.90
N LEU A 496 4.07 7.00 0.28
CA LEU A 496 4.07 7.82 1.51
C LEU A 496 5.47 8.20 1.98
N LEU A 497 6.50 7.41 1.68
CA LEU A 497 7.90 7.82 1.91
C LEU A 497 8.28 9.05 1.06
N LEU A 498 7.87 9.07 -0.22
CA LEU A 498 8.07 10.22 -1.10
C LEU A 498 7.22 11.41 -0.65
N TYR A 499 5.95 11.17 -0.36
CA TYR A 499 4.99 12.19 0.06
C TYR A 499 5.45 12.90 1.34
N ALA A 500 5.80 12.13 2.39
CA ALA A 500 6.28 12.67 3.66
C ALA A 500 7.63 13.40 3.51
N HIS A 501 8.54 12.90 2.65
CA HIS A 501 9.80 13.59 2.35
C HIS A 501 9.58 14.90 1.59
N GLY A 502 8.67 14.90 0.60
CA GLY A 502 8.30 16.12 -0.12
C GLY A 502 7.64 17.16 0.78
N LEU A 503 6.75 16.69 1.67
CA LEU A 503 6.11 17.55 2.68
C LEU A 503 7.13 18.17 3.65
N ASP A 504 8.09 17.38 4.13
CA ASP A 504 9.18 17.87 4.97
C ASP A 504 10.01 18.96 4.27
N ARG A 505 10.24 18.80 2.95
CA ARG A 505 10.90 19.81 2.13
C ARG A 505 10.06 21.07 1.91
N ALA A 506 8.76 20.91 1.62
CA ALA A 506 7.84 22.04 1.47
C ALA A 506 7.75 22.85 2.78
N LEU A 507 7.68 22.16 3.90
CA LEU A 507 7.65 22.76 5.22
C LEU A 507 9.04 23.20 5.73
N GLY A 508 10.11 22.93 4.99
CA GLY A 508 11.46 23.41 5.31
C GLY A 508 11.55 24.93 5.40
N LEU A 509 10.64 25.66 4.73
CA LEU A 509 10.48 27.10 4.84
C LEU A 509 9.92 27.56 6.20
N VAL A 510 9.22 26.66 6.91
CA VAL A 510 8.68 26.93 8.24
C VAL A 510 9.78 26.66 9.28
N LYS A 511 10.31 27.73 9.89
CA LYS A 511 11.41 27.64 10.85
C LYS A 511 11.01 26.94 12.16
N SER A 512 9.75 27.03 12.57
CA SER A 512 9.24 26.46 13.81
C SER A 512 8.98 24.95 13.70
N ARG A 513 9.59 24.14 14.55
CA ARG A 513 9.30 22.70 14.67
C ARG A 513 7.84 22.45 15.04
N ALA A 514 7.29 23.26 15.96
CA ALA A 514 5.88 23.18 16.34
C ALA A 514 4.98 23.48 15.12
N GLY A 515 5.31 24.50 14.32
CA GLY A 515 4.57 24.82 13.08
C GLY A 515 4.56 23.66 12.07
N ARG A 516 5.69 22.97 11.88
CA ARG A 516 5.76 21.79 11.00
C ARG A 516 4.90 20.63 11.52
N THR A 517 4.95 20.37 12.84
CA THR A 517 4.12 19.32 13.46
C THR A 517 2.63 19.65 13.39
N LEU A 518 2.26 20.91 13.62
CA LEU A 518 0.87 21.37 13.47
C LEU A 518 0.39 21.26 12.02
N ALA A 519 1.22 21.59 11.04
CA ALA A 519 0.89 21.43 9.63
C ALA A 519 0.64 19.95 9.25
N LEU A 520 1.48 19.02 9.72
CA LEU A 520 1.27 17.58 9.53
C LEU A 520 -0.03 17.12 10.21
N GLY A 521 -0.24 17.52 11.47
CA GLY A 521 -1.48 17.23 12.20
C GLY A 521 -2.71 17.78 11.52
N GLY A 522 -2.62 19.00 10.96
CA GLY A 522 -3.69 19.63 10.19
C GLY A 522 -4.02 18.85 8.91
N ILE A 523 -3.01 18.38 8.17
CA ILE A 523 -3.22 17.53 6.98
C ILE A 523 -3.90 16.21 7.37
N VAL A 524 -3.43 15.53 8.41
CA VAL A 524 -4.02 14.28 8.88
C VAL A 524 -5.47 14.49 9.34
N LEU A 525 -5.73 15.56 10.09
CA LEU A 525 -7.08 15.91 10.53
C LEU A 525 -7.99 16.24 9.33
N CYS A 526 -7.48 16.99 8.36
CA CYS A 526 -8.22 17.32 7.14
C CYS A 526 -8.61 16.03 6.39
N VAL A 527 -7.67 15.12 6.19
CA VAL A 527 -7.93 13.81 5.55
C VAL A 527 -8.97 13.00 6.33
N ALA A 528 -8.86 12.93 7.65
CA ALA A 528 -9.83 12.20 8.49
C ALA A 528 -11.22 12.82 8.45
N VAL A 529 -11.33 14.16 8.45
CA VAL A 529 -12.61 14.86 8.32
C VAL A 529 -13.21 14.66 6.93
N LEU A 530 -12.41 14.75 5.87
CA LEU A 530 -12.87 14.49 4.51
C LEU A 530 -13.39 13.05 4.36
N GLU A 531 -12.68 12.08 4.93
CA GLU A 531 -13.12 10.68 4.97
C GLU A 531 -14.47 10.54 5.67
N LEU A 532 -14.63 11.14 6.86
CA LEU A 532 -15.88 11.08 7.60
C LEU A 532 -17.03 11.71 6.80
N VAL A 533 -16.82 12.89 6.24
CA VAL A 533 -17.85 13.61 5.46
C VAL A 533 -18.27 12.81 4.22
N LEU A 534 -17.30 12.25 3.49
CA LEU A 534 -17.59 11.43 2.30
C LEU A 534 -18.40 10.18 2.64
N ASN A 535 -18.15 9.57 3.80
CA ASN A 535 -18.77 8.29 4.20
C ASN A 535 -19.98 8.46 5.16
N LEU A 536 -20.47 9.69 5.39
CA LEU A 536 -21.68 9.92 6.20
C LEU A 536 -22.87 9.04 5.77
N PRO A 537 -23.13 8.80 4.46
CA PRO A 537 -24.22 7.91 4.06
C PRO A 537 -24.09 6.49 4.62
N ALA A 538 -22.87 5.94 4.70
CA ALA A 538 -22.66 4.60 5.25
C ALA A 538 -23.01 4.53 6.75
N PHE A 539 -22.73 5.59 7.51
CA PHE A 539 -23.07 5.65 8.94
C PHE A 539 -24.58 5.79 9.17
N SER A 540 -25.32 6.42 8.26
CA SER A 540 -26.77 6.56 8.33
C SER A 540 -27.55 5.40 7.71
N SER A 541 -26.88 4.42 7.15
CA SER A 541 -27.49 3.23 6.58
C SER A 541 -28.12 2.35 7.65
N GLN A 542 -29.33 1.83 7.38
CA GLN A 542 -29.95 0.80 8.22
C GLN A 542 -29.40 -0.62 7.96
N TYR A 543 -28.49 -0.77 7.01
CA TYR A 543 -27.87 -2.04 6.63
C TYR A 543 -26.48 -2.24 7.25
N ASN A 544 -26.12 -1.46 8.26
CA ASN A 544 -24.82 -1.55 8.91
C ASN A 544 -24.90 -2.26 10.29
N TRP A 545 -23.74 -2.51 10.89
CA TRP A 545 -23.59 -3.14 12.22
C TRP A 545 -24.41 -2.47 13.33
N PHE A 546 -24.56 -1.15 13.29
CA PHE A 546 -25.19 -0.38 14.36
C PHE A 546 -26.71 -0.57 14.41
N HIS A 547 -27.29 -1.24 13.43
CA HIS A 547 -28.71 -1.54 13.30
C HIS A 547 -29.03 -3.06 13.32
N LEU A 548 -28.09 -3.89 13.78
CA LEU A 548 -28.26 -5.35 13.93
C LEU A 548 -29.11 -5.72 15.13
#